data_086f2a32137b7a453d627346360eba30
#
_entry.id   086f2a32137b7a453d627346360eba30
#
_cell.length_a   1.000
_cell.length_b   1.000
_cell.length_c   1.000
_cell.angle_alpha   90.00
_cell.angle_beta   90.00
_cell.angle_gamma   90.00
#
_symmetry.space_group_name_H-M   'P 1'
#
loop_
_entity.id
_entity.type
_entity.pdbx_description
1 polymer ?
#
loop_
_entity_poly.entity_id
_entity_poly.type
_entity_poly.pdbx_seq_one_letter_code
_entity_poly.pdbx_strand_id
1 'polypeptide(L)'
;MSKIDLTKYGITGATEVSYNPSYEELFEAETVPTLEGFDKGQVTESGAVNVMTGIYTGRSPKDKFLVMDEVSKDTVWWTSEEFPNDNKPTTKETWDKCKDIAVKSLSNKKLYVVDAFCGANKDTRMAIRFIMEVAWQAHFVKNMFIVPTDEELENFEPDFVSFVASKAKVENYKELGLNSETAVVFNLKEREQVIINTWYGGEMKKGMFSMMNYFLPLDGMAAMHCSANTDMDGKNTALFFGLSGTGKTTLSTDPKRLLIGDDEHGWDDNGVFNLEGGCYAKVINIDPESEPDIYNAIKRNALLENVTVDENGICDYADKSVTENTRVSYPISHIEKIVRPISSAPAAENVIFLSADAFGVLPPVSVLTPEQAKYYFLSGFTAKIAGTERGITEPTPTFSACFGQAFLELHPTKYAEELVKKMEKSGAKAYLVNTGWNGTGKRISIKDTRGIIDAILDGSILKAETKNIPIYNFEVPTSLPGVDPAILDPRDTYEDPAEWEKKATHLAELFINNFVKYTGNDSGKELVKAGPQL
;
A
#
# COMPACT_ATOMS: atom_id res chain seq x y z
N MET A 1 -12.99 -31.52 -11.35
CA MET A 1 -12.90 -30.06 -11.59
C MET A 1 -13.16 -29.78 -13.06
N SER A 2 -14.08 -28.89 -13.39
CA SER A 2 -14.33 -28.46 -14.78
C SER A 2 -13.06 -27.78 -15.31
N LYS A 3 -12.59 -28.19 -16.51
CA LYS A 3 -11.47 -27.51 -17.16
C LYS A 3 -11.88 -26.06 -17.41
N ILE A 4 -11.12 -25.09 -16.90
CA ILE A 4 -11.33 -23.68 -17.23
C ILE A 4 -11.15 -23.50 -18.73
N ASP A 5 -12.15 -22.91 -19.36
CA ASP A 5 -12.08 -22.53 -20.77
C ASP A 5 -11.37 -21.16 -20.90
N LEU A 6 -10.11 -21.20 -21.35
CA LEU A 6 -9.31 -20.00 -21.61
C LEU A 6 -9.54 -19.42 -23.00
N THR A 7 -10.27 -20.12 -23.89
CA THR A 7 -10.54 -19.66 -25.24
C THR A 7 -11.42 -18.40 -25.26
N LYS A 8 -12.27 -18.22 -24.24
CA LYS A 8 -13.06 -16.99 -24.04
C LYS A 8 -12.19 -15.74 -23.86
N TYR A 9 -10.93 -15.90 -23.45
CA TYR A 9 -9.92 -14.84 -23.33
C TYR A 9 -8.99 -14.75 -24.54
N GLY A 10 -9.23 -15.56 -25.58
CA GLY A 10 -8.39 -15.64 -26.77
C GLY A 10 -7.15 -16.54 -26.61
N ILE A 11 -6.93 -17.15 -25.46
CA ILE A 11 -5.79 -18.03 -25.19
C ILE A 11 -6.12 -19.43 -25.72
N THR A 12 -5.27 -19.95 -26.62
CA THR A 12 -5.47 -21.24 -27.28
C THR A 12 -4.28 -22.18 -27.10
N GLY A 13 -4.50 -23.48 -27.26
CA GLY A 13 -3.42 -24.45 -27.27
C GLY A 13 -2.68 -24.64 -25.95
N ALA A 14 -3.25 -24.24 -24.80
CA ALA A 14 -2.64 -24.51 -23.51
C ALA A 14 -2.34 -26.00 -23.33
N THR A 15 -1.06 -26.34 -23.10
CA THR A 15 -0.63 -27.75 -22.99
C THR A 15 -1.05 -28.36 -21.66
N GLU A 16 -1.11 -27.53 -20.63
CA GLU A 16 -1.55 -27.86 -19.27
C GLU A 16 -2.07 -26.58 -18.60
N VAL A 17 -3.12 -26.68 -17.79
CA VAL A 17 -3.61 -25.60 -16.95
C VAL A 17 -3.63 -26.07 -15.50
N SER A 18 -2.73 -25.51 -14.69
CA SER A 18 -2.71 -25.70 -13.24
C SER A 18 -3.65 -24.67 -12.61
N TYR A 19 -4.82 -25.13 -12.16
CA TYR A 19 -5.89 -24.27 -11.63
C TYR A 19 -5.91 -24.28 -10.11
N ASN A 20 -5.77 -23.11 -9.51
CA ASN A 20 -5.69 -22.89 -8.06
C ASN A 20 -4.79 -23.91 -7.36
N PRO A 21 -3.52 -24.07 -7.80
CA PRO A 21 -2.64 -25.08 -7.26
C PRO A 21 -2.43 -24.88 -5.75
N SER A 22 -2.23 -26.01 -5.05
CA SER A 22 -1.84 -26.00 -3.64
C SER A 22 -0.42 -25.43 -3.46
N TYR A 23 -0.06 -25.06 -2.24
CA TYR A 23 1.31 -24.63 -1.93
C TYR A 23 2.35 -25.72 -2.24
N GLU A 24 2.00 -26.99 -2.07
CA GLU A 24 2.91 -28.09 -2.39
C GLU A 24 3.13 -28.22 -3.90
N GLU A 25 2.05 -28.19 -4.70
CA GLU A 25 2.15 -28.22 -6.16
C GLU A 25 2.95 -27.01 -6.70
N LEU A 26 2.78 -25.82 -6.09
CA LEU A 26 3.55 -24.62 -6.46
C LEU A 26 5.02 -24.78 -6.10
N PHE A 27 5.32 -25.25 -4.89
CA PHE A 27 6.69 -25.48 -4.45
C PHE A 27 7.41 -26.48 -5.37
N GLU A 28 6.77 -27.60 -5.71
CA GLU A 28 7.31 -28.58 -6.66
C GLU A 28 7.54 -27.95 -8.04
N ALA A 29 6.59 -27.13 -8.52
CA ALA A 29 6.66 -26.52 -9.84
C ALA A 29 7.73 -25.42 -9.95
N GLU A 30 7.94 -24.61 -8.91
CA GLU A 30 8.87 -23.47 -8.93
C GLU A 30 10.31 -23.84 -8.55
N THR A 31 10.53 -25.04 -7.98
CA THR A 31 11.85 -25.52 -7.55
C THR A 31 12.40 -26.66 -8.38
N VAL A 32 11.78 -26.99 -9.52
CA VAL A 32 12.27 -28.03 -10.45
C VAL A 32 13.72 -27.72 -10.83
N PRO A 33 14.67 -28.66 -10.67
CA PRO A 33 16.08 -28.41 -10.91
C PRO A 33 16.44 -27.98 -12.34
N THR A 34 15.56 -28.32 -13.31
CA THR A 34 15.74 -27.97 -14.73
C THR A 34 15.27 -26.57 -15.10
N LEU A 35 14.66 -25.84 -14.18
CA LEU A 35 14.29 -24.44 -14.40
C LEU A 35 15.53 -23.55 -14.47
N GLU A 36 15.50 -22.59 -15.38
CA GLU A 36 16.58 -21.63 -15.62
C GLU A 36 16.07 -20.19 -15.53
N GLY A 37 16.99 -19.25 -15.34
CA GLY A 37 16.68 -17.83 -15.33
C GLY A 37 15.71 -17.42 -14.23
N PHE A 38 14.74 -16.59 -14.58
CA PHE A 38 13.78 -16.02 -13.61
C PHE A 38 12.58 -16.95 -13.34
N ASP A 39 12.47 -18.09 -14.01
CA ASP A 39 11.48 -19.13 -13.66
C ASP A 39 11.87 -19.89 -12.40
N LYS A 40 13.17 -19.92 -12.08
CA LYS A 40 13.74 -20.78 -11.04
C LYS A 40 13.57 -20.18 -9.65
N GLY A 41 12.93 -20.94 -8.77
CA GLY A 41 12.95 -20.72 -7.32
C GLY A 41 14.10 -21.46 -6.65
N GLN A 42 14.73 -20.81 -5.68
CA GLN A 42 15.77 -21.40 -4.84
C GLN A 42 15.21 -21.60 -3.42
N VAL A 43 15.29 -22.83 -2.93
CA VAL A 43 14.87 -23.16 -1.57
C VAL A 43 15.89 -22.61 -0.58
N THR A 44 15.41 -21.91 0.44
CA THR A 44 16.25 -21.33 1.51
C THR A 44 16.28 -22.24 2.76
N GLU A 45 17.19 -21.97 3.68
CA GLU A 45 17.32 -22.69 4.95
C GLU A 45 16.04 -22.67 5.80
N SER A 46 15.26 -21.59 5.70
CA SER A 46 13.97 -21.43 6.39
C SER A 46 12.83 -22.24 5.75
N GLY A 47 13.05 -22.84 4.57
CA GLY A 47 12.05 -23.49 3.75
C GLY A 47 11.22 -22.56 2.87
N ALA A 48 11.45 -21.24 2.92
CA ALA A 48 10.91 -20.28 1.96
C ALA A 48 11.58 -20.47 0.59
N VAL A 49 10.90 -20.03 -0.47
CA VAL A 49 11.48 -20.01 -1.82
C VAL A 49 11.91 -18.59 -2.15
N ASN A 50 13.12 -18.41 -2.69
CA ASN A 50 13.61 -17.15 -3.19
C ASN A 50 13.61 -17.14 -4.72
N VAL A 51 13.18 -16.03 -5.32
CA VAL A 51 13.13 -15.83 -6.78
C VAL A 51 13.77 -14.51 -7.16
N MET A 52 14.23 -14.42 -8.42
CA MET A 52 14.74 -13.20 -9.00
C MET A 52 13.72 -12.60 -9.97
N THR A 53 13.47 -11.30 -9.87
CA THR A 53 12.46 -10.62 -10.68
C THR A 53 13.04 -9.87 -11.90
N GLY A 54 14.29 -10.14 -12.24
CA GLY A 54 14.97 -9.56 -13.40
C GLY A 54 15.37 -8.11 -13.19
N ILE A 55 15.29 -7.32 -14.25
CA ILE A 55 15.70 -5.91 -14.23
C ILE A 55 14.74 -5.03 -13.41
N TYR A 56 13.51 -5.48 -13.21
CA TYR A 56 12.52 -4.77 -12.40
C TYR A 56 12.46 -5.38 -11.01
N THR A 57 13.17 -4.76 -10.08
CA THR A 57 13.13 -5.13 -8.65
C THR A 57 12.14 -4.30 -7.85
N GLY A 58 11.26 -3.58 -8.54
CA GLY A 58 10.18 -2.75 -8.04
C GLY A 58 9.16 -2.48 -9.13
N ARG A 59 8.06 -1.82 -8.80
CA ARG A 59 7.05 -1.40 -9.79
C ARG A 59 7.63 -0.40 -10.79
N SER A 60 7.04 -0.35 -11.97
CA SER A 60 7.39 0.61 -13.00
C SER A 60 6.23 1.60 -13.28
N PRO A 61 6.06 2.67 -12.47
CA PRO A 61 5.00 3.65 -12.66
C PRO A 61 5.05 4.34 -14.03
N LYS A 62 6.25 4.43 -14.62
CA LYS A 62 6.43 4.99 -15.96
C LYS A 62 5.77 4.16 -17.06
N ASP A 63 5.57 2.87 -16.82
CA ASP A 63 4.99 1.92 -17.77
C ASP A 63 3.52 1.58 -17.47
N LYS A 64 2.91 2.27 -16.47
CA LYS A 64 1.49 2.17 -16.15
C LYS A 64 0.66 3.08 -17.07
N PHE A 65 -0.40 2.52 -17.67
CA PHE A 65 -1.35 3.22 -18.51
C PHE A 65 -2.79 2.76 -18.24
N LEU A 66 -3.75 3.66 -18.44
CA LEU A 66 -5.18 3.34 -18.39
C LEU A 66 -5.84 3.73 -19.73
N VAL A 67 -6.73 2.88 -20.19
CA VAL A 67 -7.53 3.19 -21.40
C VAL A 67 -8.45 4.37 -21.11
N MET A 68 -8.36 5.41 -21.94
CA MET A 68 -9.27 6.54 -21.88
C MET A 68 -10.46 6.28 -22.81
N ASP A 69 -11.60 6.01 -22.23
CA ASP A 69 -12.86 5.74 -22.93
C ASP A 69 -14.04 6.42 -22.23
N GLU A 70 -15.27 6.07 -22.62
CA GLU A 70 -16.48 6.66 -22.06
C GLU A 70 -16.70 6.38 -20.56
N VAL A 71 -16.07 5.34 -19.99
CA VAL A 71 -16.14 4.99 -18.57
C VAL A 71 -15.13 5.80 -17.77
N SER A 72 -13.91 5.91 -18.27
CA SER A 72 -12.77 6.44 -17.53
C SER A 72 -12.53 7.94 -17.72
N LYS A 73 -12.90 8.50 -18.87
CA LYS A 73 -12.52 9.88 -19.27
C LYS A 73 -12.92 10.96 -18.27
N ASP A 74 -14.08 10.81 -17.63
CA ASP A 74 -14.66 11.81 -16.72
C ASP A 74 -14.50 11.42 -15.24
N THR A 75 -13.99 10.23 -14.95
CA THR A 75 -13.85 9.72 -13.57
C THR A 75 -12.41 9.64 -13.12
N VAL A 76 -11.48 9.26 -13.98
CA VAL A 76 -10.06 9.11 -13.64
C VAL A 76 -9.39 10.48 -13.46
N TRP A 77 -8.58 10.58 -12.43
CA TRP A 77 -7.70 11.73 -12.21
C TRP A 77 -6.48 11.63 -13.13
N TRP A 78 -6.64 12.11 -14.36
CA TRP A 78 -5.61 12.05 -15.39
C TRP A 78 -4.38 12.90 -15.06
N THR A 79 -3.21 12.42 -15.44
CA THR A 79 -1.97 13.20 -15.35
C THR A 79 -2.05 14.44 -16.24
N SER A 80 -1.49 15.55 -15.77
CA SER A 80 -1.35 16.80 -16.53
C SER A 80 0.04 17.40 -16.32
N GLU A 81 0.41 18.40 -17.13
CA GLU A 81 1.66 19.12 -16.95
C GLU A 81 1.69 19.88 -15.62
N GLU A 82 0.53 20.41 -15.19
CA GLU A 82 0.38 21.17 -13.95
C GLU A 82 0.40 20.23 -12.71
N PHE A 83 -0.24 19.07 -12.81
CA PHE A 83 -0.36 18.12 -11.71
C PHE A 83 0.00 16.70 -12.17
N PRO A 84 1.30 16.40 -12.32
CA PRO A 84 1.73 15.10 -12.80
C PRO A 84 1.40 14.00 -11.79
N ASN A 85 0.89 12.87 -12.31
CA ASN A 85 0.62 11.65 -11.55
C ASN A 85 0.82 10.41 -12.46
N ASP A 86 0.56 9.21 -11.92
CA ASP A 86 0.82 7.97 -12.65
C ASP A 86 -0.35 7.49 -13.54
N ASN A 87 -1.46 8.25 -13.62
CA ASN A 87 -2.62 7.89 -14.44
C ASN A 87 -2.45 8.42 -15.87
N LYS A 88 -1.61 7.76 -16.64
CA LYS A 88 -1.36 8.11 -18.04
C LYS A 88 -2.40 7.50 -18.96
N PRO A 89 -3.03 8.31 -19.84
CA PRO A 89 -4.02 7.80 -20.76
C PRO A 89 -3.37 6.99 -21.89
N THR A 90 -4.08 5.97 -22.35
CA THR A 90 -3.77 5.28 -23.60
C THR A 90 -5.06 5.01 -24.38
N THR A 91 -4.93 4.57 -25.63
CA THR A 91 -6.07 4.31 -26.52
C THR A 91 -6.54 2.85 -26.43
N LYS A 92 -7.79 2.60 -26.84
CA LYS A 92 -8.31 1.24 -27.02
C LYS A 92 -7.48 0.44 -28.03
N GLU A 93 -6.97 1.08 -29.07
CA GLU A 93 -6.11 0.42 -30.05
C GLU A 93 -4.81 -0.07 -29.44
N THR A 94 -4.13 0.76 -28.63
CA THR A 94 -2.92 0.37 -27.89
C THR A 94 -3.22 -0.77 -26.91
N TRP A 95 -4.36 -0.70 -26.21
CA TRP A 95 -4.82 -1.78 -25.35
C TRP A 95 -4.96 -3.10 -26.10
N ASP A 96 -5.67 -3.10 -27.26
CA ASP A 96 -5.89 -4.30 -28.05
C ASP A 96 -4.57 -4.93 -28.50
N LYS A 97 -3.59 -4.12 -28.90
CA LYS A 97 -2.24 -4.60 -29.26
C LYS A 97 -1.52 -5.23 -28.07
N CYS A 98 -1.55 -4.59 -26.90
CA CYS A 98 -0.94 -5.13 -25.69
C CYS A 98 -1.61 -6.45 -25.28
N LYS A 99 -2.95 -6.51 -25.31
CA LYS A 99 -3.70 -7.73 -25.00
C LYS A 99 -3.38 -8.85 -26.00
N ASP A 100 -3.30 -8.56 -27.28
CA ASP A 100 -2.88 -9.54 -28.31
C ASP A 100 -1.48 -10.10 -28.05
N ILE A 101 -0.52 -9.25 -27.66
CA ILE A 101 0.83 -9.68 -27.30
C ILE A 101 0.80 -10.61 -26.08
N ALA A 102 0.07 -10.24 -25.03
CA ALA A 102 -0.07 -11.04 -23.82
C ALA A 102 -0.73 -12.39 -24.11
N VAL A 103 -1.85 -12.41 -24.82
CA VAL A 103 -2.62 -13.61 -25.21
C VAL A 103 -1.77 -14.55 -26.08
N LYS A 104 -1.03 -14.02 -27.04
CA LYS A 104 -0.12 -14.83 -27.88
C LYS A 104 1.00 -15.45 -27.04
N SER A 105 1.59 -14.68 -26.12
CA SER A 105 2.61 -15.17 -25.23
C SER A 105 2.10 -16.29 -24.32
N LEU A 106 0.88 -16.17 -23.82
CA LEU A 106 0.25 -17.15 -22.93
C LEU A 106 -0.35 -18.37 -23.66
N SER A 107 -0.39 -18.36 -25.00
CA SER A 107 -0.89 -19.50 -25.79
C SER A 107 0.18 -20.57 -26.00
N ASN A 108 -0.26 -21.82 -26.26
CA ASN A 108 0.56 -22.99 -26.60
C ASN A 108 1.62 -23.38 -25.54
N LYS A 109 1.32 -23.20 -24.26
CA LYS A 109 2.22 -23.55 -23.15
C LYS A 109 1.46 -23.99 -21.89
N LYS A 110 2.20 -24.40 -20.87
CA LYS A 110 1.67 -24.64 -19.52
C LYS A 110 1.34 -23.29 -18.89
N LEU A 111 0.18 -23.21 -18.24
CA LEU A 111 -0.32 -22.01 -17.56
C LEU A 111 -0.71 -22.32 -16.11
N TYR A 112 -0.61 -21.30 -15.29
CA TYR A 112 -1.16 -21.26 -13.95
C TYR A 112 -2.32 -20.25 -13.94
N VAL A 113 -3.47 -20.71 -13.46
CA VAL A 113 -4.66 -19.85 -13.31
C VAL A 113 -5.03 -19.85 -11.84
N VAL A 114 -5.03 -18.67 -11.24
CA VAL A 114 -5.41 -18.48 -9.84
C VAL A 114 -6.63 -17.57 -9.77
N ASP A 115 -7.71 -18.12 -9.26
CA ASP A 115 -8.91 -17.37 -8.88
C ASP A 115 -8.80 -17.00 -7.41
N ALA A 116 -9.03 -15.74 -7.09
CA ALA A 116 -8.87 -15.19 -5.76
C ALA A 116 -9.81 -14.01 -5.52
N PHE A 117 -9.90 -13.56 -4.27
CA PHE A 117 -10.64 -12.35 -3.92
C PHE A 117 -9.71 -11.23 -3.45
N CYS A 118 -10.03 -10.00 -3.81
CA CYS A 118 -9.51 -8.78 -3.24
C CYS A 118 -10.60 -8.17 -2.34
N GLY A 119 -10.40 -8.22 -1.02
CA GLY A 119 -11.37 -7.80 -0.01
C GLY A 119 -11.92 -8.94 0.83
N ALA A 120 -11.85 -8.78 2.16
CA ALA A 120 -12.31 -9.80 3.11
C ALA A 120 -13.84 -9.84 3.26
N ASN A 121 -14.53 -8.72 3.03
CA ASN A 121 -15.99 -8.65 3.13
C ASN A 121 -16.64 -9.20 1.86
N LYS A 122 -17.50 -10.21 2.03
CA LYS A 122 -18.13 -10.93 0.91
C LYS A 122 -18.95 -10.04 -0.02
N ASP A 123 -19.63 -9.03 0.52
CA ASP A 123 -20.55 -8.17 -0.24
C ASP A 123 -19.82 -7.10 -1.08
N THR A 124 -18.54 -6.85 -0.81
CA THR A 124 -17.77 -5.74 -1.41
C THR A 124 -16.44 -6.18 -2.03
N ARG A 125 -16.11 -7.48 -1.93
CA ARG A 125 -14.89 -8.04 -2.53
C ARG A 125 -14.98 -8.12 -4.05
N MET A 126 -13.83 -8.02 -4.70
CA MET A 126 -13.68 -8.23 -6.14
C MET A 126 -13.15 -9.64 -6.41
N ALA A 127 -13.85 -10.39 -7.27
CA ALA A 127 -13.41 -11.68 -7.74
C ALA A 127 -12.40 -11.47 -8.90
N ILE A 128 -11.20 -12.03 -8.76
CA ILE A 128 -10.10 -11.81 -9.72
C ILE A 128 -9.60 -13.13 -10.25
N ARG A 129 -9.36 -13.19 -11.56
CA ARG A 129 -8.66 -14.28 -12.22
C ARG A 129 -7.31 -13.81 -12.71
N PHE A 130 -6.25 -14.43 -12.24
CA PHE A 130 -4.90 -14.25 -12.75
C PHE A 130 -4.54 -15.40 -13.70
N ILE A 131 -4.06 -15.06 -14.90
CA ILE A 131 -3.60 -16.03 -15.90
C ILE A 131 -2.12 -15.74 -16.15
N MET A 132 -1.25 -16.72 -15.87
CA MET A 132 0.19 -16.51 -15.90
C MET A 132 0.94 -17.79 -16.33
N GLU A 133 2.19 -17.61 -16.75
CA GLU A 133 3.05 -18.67 -17.25
C GLU A 133 4.16 -19.10 -16.26
N VAL A 134 4.27 -18.42 -15.10
CA VAL A 134 5.34 -18.62 -14.12
C VAL A 134 4.75 -19.13 -12.79
N ALA A 135 5.26 -20.25 -12.30
CA ALA A 135 4.75 -20.92 -11.09
C ALA A 135 4.84 -20.03 -9.85
N TRP A 136 5.98 -19.40 -9.60
CA TRP A 136 6.16 -18.58 -8.40
C TRP A 136 5.32 -17.28 -8.43
N GLN A 137 4.90 -16.81 -9.60
CA GLN A 137 3.93 -15.70 -9.67
C GLN A 137 2.55 -16.15 -9.19
N ALA A 138 2.16 -17.41 -9.45
CA ALA A 138 0.95 -17.99 -8.88
C ALA A 138 1.08 -18.17 -7.35
N HIS A 139 2.27 -18.53 -6.86
CA HIS A 139 2.57 -18.55 -5.42
C HIS A 139 2.44 -17.18 -4.80
N PHE A 140 2.99 -16.13 -5.43
CA PHE A 140 2.82 -14.74 -5.00
C PHE A 140 1.35 -14.34 -4.90
N VAL A 141 0.54 -14.62 -5.93
CA VAL A 141 -0.90 -14.34 -5.92
C VAL A 141 -1.60 -15.08 -4.79
N LYS A 142 -1.27 -16.35 -4.58
CA LYS A 142 -1.84 -17.16 -3.49
C LYS A 142 -1.50 -16.62 -2.10
N ASN A 143 -0.30 -16.04 -1.93
CA ASN A 143 0.08 -15.37 -0.69
C ASN A 143 -0.67 -14.05 -0.49
N MET A 144 -0.83 -13.26 -1.56
CA MET A 144 -1.26 -11.87 -1.44
C MET A 144 -2.76 -11.66 -1.51
N PHE A 145 -3.51 -12.58 -2.12
CA PHE A 145 -4.96 -12.45 -2.27
C PHE A 145 -5.70 -13.49 -1.42
N ILE A 146 -6.97 -13.23 -1.17
CA ILE A 146 -7.80 -14.12 -0.36
C ILE A 146 -8.15 -15.36 -1.18
N VAL A 147 -7.74 -16.51 -0.70
CA VAL A 147 -7.98 -17.80 -1.36
C VAL A 147 -9.44 -18.20 -1.17
N PRO A 148 -10.19 -18.46 -2.26
CA PRO A 148 -11.55 -18.95 -2.18
C PRO A 148 -11.62 -20.35 -1.57
N THR A 149 -12.75 -20.68 -0.94
CA THR A 149 -13.08 -22.06 -0.55
C THR A 149 -13.40 -22.90 -1.79
N ASP A 150 -13.37 -24.24 -1.65
CA ASP A 150 -13.73 -25.15 -2.74
C ASP A 150 -15.15 -24.89 -3.26
N GLU A 151 -16.10 -24.59 -2.37
CA GLU A 151 -17.48 -24.23 -2.72
C GLU A 151 -17.55 -22.92 -3.54
N GLU A 152 -16.75 -21.91 -3.17
CA GLU A 152 -16.68 -20.65 -3.91
C GLU A 152 -16.05 -20.82 -5.30
N LEU A 153 -15.14 -21.80 -5.45
CA LEU A 153 -14.50 -22.11 -6.75
C LEU A 153 -15.42 -22.87 -7.72
N GLU A 154 -16.44 -23.60 -7.24
CA GLU A 154 -17.35 -24.36 -8.11
C GLU A 154 -18.09 -23.48 -9.14
N ASN A 155 -18.45 -22.25 -8.73
CA ASN A 155 -19.18 -21.30 -9.55
C ASN A 155 -18.45 -19.95 -9.66
N PHE A 156 -17.12 -19.96 -9.65
CA PHE A 156 -16.33 -18.74 -9.66
C PHE A 156 -16.42 -18.04 -11.01
N GLU A 157 -16.96 -16.84 -11.01
CA GLU A 157 -16.93 -15.91 -12.15
C GLU A 157 -16.13 -14.67 -11.76
N PRO A 158 -15.07 -14.33 -12.51
CA PRO A 158 -14.25 -13.18 -12.17
C PRO A 158 -14.92 -11.86 -12.54
N ASP A 159 -14.87 -10.89 -11.62
CA ASP A 159 -15.18 -9.49 -11.91
C ASP A 159 -14.06 -8.80 -12.68
N PHE A 160 -12.82 -9.29 -12.52
CA PHE A 160 -11.62 -8.71 -13.11
C PHE A 160 -10.65 -9.80 -13.55
N VAL A 161 -9.96 -9.60 -14.69
CA VAL A 161 -8.98 -10.56 -15.22
C VAL A 161 -7.63 -9.90 -15.42
N SER A 162 -6.56 -10.51 -14.93
CA SER A 162 -5.18 -10.07 -15.12
C SER A 162 -4.40 -11.07 -15.96
N PHE A 163 -3.88 -10.63 -17.10
CA PHE A 163 -3.00 -11.39 -17.99
C PHE A 163 -1.55 -11.06 -17.69
N VAL A 164 -0.79 -12.01 -17.15
CA VAL A 164 0.60 -11.82 -16.72
C VAL A 164 1.54 -12.51 -17.70
N ALA A 165 2.06 -11.74 -18.65
CA ALA A 165 2.92 -12.18 -19.74
C ALA A 165 4.35 -11.65 -19.55
N SER A 166 5.00 -12.06 -18.45
CA SER A 166 6.32 -11.55 -18.04
C SER A 166 7.43 -11.79 -19.05
N LYS A 167 7.30 -12.83 -19.88
CA LYS A 167 8.27 -13.20 -20.93
C LYS A 167 8.06 -12.47 -22.26
N ALA A 168 6.90 -11.80 -22.43
CA ALA A 168 6.60 -11.00 -23.61
C ALA A 168 7.24 -9.62 -23.55
N LYS A 169 7.33 -8.96 -24.70
CA LYS A 169 7.81 -7.59 -24.86
C LYS A 169 6.96 -6.84 -25.86
N VAL A 170 6.81 -5.54 -25.67
CA VAL A 170 6.18 -4.63 -26.64
C VAL A 170 7.28 -4.00 -27.50
N GLU A 171 7.74 -4.71 -28.53
CA GLU A 171 8.87 -4.28 -29.36
C GLU A 171 8.62 -2.93 -30.06
N ASN A 172 7.38 -2.69 -30.50
CA ASN A 172 6.96 -1.47 -31.17
C ASN A 172 6.34 -0.42 -30.21
N TYR A 173 6.78 -0.37 -28.96
CA TYR A 173 6.22 0.48 -27.93
C TYR A 173 6.15 1.97 -28.29
N LYS A 174 7.13 2.48 -29.04
CA LYS A 174 7.15 3.90 -29.48
C LYS A 174 6.00 4.24 -30.40
N GLU A 175 5.65 3.34 -31.31
CA GLU A 175 4.53 3.51 -32.24
C GLU A 175 3.19 3.48 -31.50
N LEU A 176 3.13 2.76 -30.38
CA LEU A 176 1.96 2.64 -29.52
C LEU A 176 1.87 3.75 -28.45
N GLY A 177 2.82 4.68 -28.41
CA GLY A 177 2.86 5.76 -27.42
C GLY A 177 3.18 5.30 -26.00
N LEU A 178 3.81 4.12 -25.86
CA LEU A 178 4.23 3.58 -24.56
C LEU A 178 5.64 4.05 -24.20
N ASN A 179 6.01 3.93 -22.92
CA ASN A 179 7.27 4.42 -22.40
C ASN A 179 8.45 3.48 -22.72
N SER A 180 8.23 2.17 -22.71
CA SER A 180 9.27 1.16 -22.96
C SER A 180 8.66 -0.15 -23.51
N GLU A 181 9.49 -1.18 -23.69
CA GLU A 181 9.05 -2.54 -24.03
C GLU A 181 8.19 -3.20 -22.93
N THR A 182 8.14 -2.58 -21.75
CA THR A 182 7.32 -3.00 -20.61
C THR A 182 5.99 -2.24 -20.62
N ALA A 183 4.90 -2.93 -20.32
CA ALA A 183 3.59 -2.31 -20.23
C ALA A 183 2.75 -2.94 -19.10
N VAL A 184 2.16 -2.07 -18.30
CA VAL A 184 1.14 -2.41 -17.30
C VAL A 184 -0.09 -1.57 -17.67
N VAL A 185 -1.04 -2.17 -18.35
CA VAL A 185 -2.17 -1.45 -18.93
C VAL A 185 -3.49 -1.96 -18.35
N PHE A 186 -4.33 -1.02 -17.95
CA PHE A 186 -5.66 -1.29 -17.40
C PHE A 186 -6.76 -0.84 -18.36
N ASN A 187 -7.78 -1.67 -18.53
CA ASN A 187 -9.03 -1.34 -19.18
C ASN A 187 -10.18 -1.44 -18.17
N LEU A 188 -10.64 -0.30 -17.69
CA LEU A 188 -11.69 -0.24 -16.66
C LEU A 188 -13.05 -0.72 -17.17
N LYS A 189 -13.33 -0.48 -18.44
CA LYS A 189 -14.58 -0.91 -19.08
C LYS A 189 -14.65 -2.43 -19.25
N GLU A 190 -13.56 -3.04 -19.71
CA GLU A 190 -13.45 -4.50 -19.89
C GLU A 190 -13.12 -5.21 -18.58
N ARG A 191 -12.74 -4.46 -17.54
CA ARG A 191 -12.28 -4.98 -16.23
C ARG A 191 -11.12 -5.96 -16.41
N GLU A 192 -10.10 -5.51 -17.10
CA GLU A 192 -8.92 -6.31 -17.41
C GLU A 192 -7.62 -5.53 -17.22
N GLN A 193 -6.55 -6.27 -16.93
CA GLN A 193 -5.18 -5.79 -16.86
C GLN A 193 -4.27 -6.67 -17.72
N VAL A 194 -3.29 -6.08 -18.39
CA VAL A 194 -2.16 -6.80 -18.96
C VAL A 194 -0.87 -6.34 -18.30
N ILE A 195 0.00 -7.29 -17.96
CA ILE A 195 1.34 -7.07 -17.43
C ILE A 195 2.33 -7.73 -18.38
N ILE A 196 3.19 -6.93 -19.01
CA ILE A 196 4.15 -7.38 -20.03
C ILE A 196 5.56 -7.00 -19.62
N ASN A 197 6.53 -7.91 -19.78
CA ASN A 197 7.97 -7.69 -19.59
C ASN A 197 8.42 -7.26 -18.19
N THR A 198 7.62 -7.49 -17.17
CA THR A 198 8.04 -7.37 -15.78
C THR A 198 7.68 -8.63 -15.01
N TRP A 199 8.60 -9.07 -14.15
CA TRP A 199 8.42 -10.26 -13.33
C TRP A 199 8.04 -9.89 -11.89
N TYR A 200 8.17 -8.61 -11.51
CA TYR A 200 7.95 -8.14 -10.16
C TYR A 200 6.51 -8.38 -9.68
N GLY A 201 6.36 -9.18 -8.63
CA GLY A 201 5.05 -9.58 -8.09
C GLY A 201 4.17 -8.40 -7.67
N GLY A 202 4.79 -7.33 -7.18
CA GLY A 202 4.11 -6.13 -6.75
C GLY A 202 3.26 -5.43 -7.82
N GLU A 203 3.44 -5.70 -9.13
CA GLU A 203 2.56 -5.17 -10.18
C GLU A 203 1.17 -5.82 -10.12
N MET A 204 1.08 -7.12 -9.82
CA MET A 204 -0.20 -7.81 -9.63
C MET A 204 -0.93 -7.29 -8.39
N LYS A 205 -0.22 -7.20 -7.26
CA LYS A 205 -0.75 -6.72 -5.98
C LYS A 205 -1.27 -5.29 -6.10
N LYS A 206 -0.40 -4.37 -6.47
CA LYS A 206 -0.71 -2.93 -6.51
C LYS A 206 -1.63 -2.55 -7.67
N GLY A 207 -1.63 -3.35 -8.74
CA GLY A 207 -2.61 -3.22 -9.80
C GLY A 207 -4.04 -3.41 -9.29
N MET A 208 -4.28 -4.46 -8.53
CA MET A 208 -5.61 -4.71 -7.95
C MET A 208 -5.96 -3.70 -6.87
N PHE A 209 -4.99 -3.24 -6.07
CA PHE A 209 -5.21 -2.14 -5.15
C PHE A 209 -5.65 -0.85 -5.86
N SER A 210 -5.01 -0.51 -6.98
CA SER A 210 -5.45 0.61 -7.83
C SER A 210 -6.89 0.43 -8.32
N MET A 211 -7.28 -0.79 -8.70
CA MET A 211 -8.65 -1.07 -9.12
C MET A 211 -9.65 -0.94 -7.95
N MET A 212 -9.31 -1.42 -6.76
CA MET A 212 -10.14 -1.21 -5.58
C MET A 212 -10.23 0.28 -5.22
N ASN A 213 -9.16 1.06 -5.40
CA ASN A 213 -9.17 2.53 -5.27
C ASN A 213 -10.04 3.23 -6.32
N TYR A 214 -10.32 2.59 -7.45
CA TYR A 214 -11.27 3.10 -8.43
C TYR A 214 -12.72 2.74 -8.07
N PHE A 215 -13.00 1.47 -7.81
CA PHE A 215 -14.37 0.97 -7.66
C PHE A 215 -14.98 1.31 -6.28
N LEU A 216 -14.27 1.07 -5.19
CA LEU A 216 -14.83 1.26 -3.84
C LEU A 216 -15.33 2.68 -3.57
N PRO A 217 -14.57 3.76 -3.88
CA PRO A 217 -15.07 5.11 -3.61
C PRO A 217 -16.25 5.51 -4.51
N LEU A 218 -16.36 4.97 -5.72
CA LEU A 218 -17.52 5.20 -6.58
C LEU A 218 -18.80 4.58 -6.00
N ASP A 219 -18.64 3.48 -5.24
CA ASP A 219 -19.73 2.80 -4.53
C ASP A 219 -19.92 3.31 -3.08
N GLY A 220 -19.30 4.44 -2.74
CA GLY A 220 -19.47 5.11 -1.43
C GLY A 220 -18.73 4.44 -0.27
N MET A 221 -17.65 3.72 -0.57
CA MET A 221 -16.77 3.08 0.42
C MET A 221 -15.40 3.76 0.46
N ALA A 222 -14.74 3.75 1.63
CA ALA A 222 -13.36 4.22 1.70
C ALA A 222 -12.40 3.11 1.24
N ALA A 223 -11.44 3.48 0.39
CA ALA A 223 -10.29 2.66 0.02
C ALA A 223 -9.04 3.33 0.58
N MET A 224 -8.18 2.57 1.27
CA MET A 224 -7.17 3.14 2.17
C MET A 224 -5.84 2.40 2.06
N HIS A 225 -4.76 3.16 1.87
CA HIS A 225 -3.39 2.69 2.01
C HIS A 225 -2.95 2.90 3.47
N CYS A 226 -3.26 1.94 4.32
CA CYS A 226 -3.01 2.00 5.76
C CYS A 226 -2.83 0.60 6.35
N SER A 227 -2.20 0.53 7.52
CA SER A 227 -2.30 -0.65 8.39
C SER A 227 -3.54 -0.53 9.27
N ALA A 228 -4.07 -1.66 9.75
CA ALA A 228 -5.21 -1.67 10.65
C ALA A 228 -5.08 -2.79 11.71
N ASN A 229 -5.52 -2.49 12.92
CA ASN A 229 -5.57 -3.46 14.02
C ASN A 229 -6.78 -3.25 14.94
N THR A 230 -7.02 -4.21 15.81
CA THR A 230 -8.03 -4.15 16.87
C THR A 230 -7.40 -4.42 18.23
N ASP A 231 -8.18 -4.23 19.31
CA ASP A 231 -7.84 -4.83 20.60
C ASP A 231 -7.96 -6.37 20.56
N MET A 232 -7.64 -7.04 21.67
CA MET A 232 -7.67 -8.50 21.75
C MET A 232 -9.07 -9.10 21.70
N ASP A 233 -10.12 -8.28 21.86
CA ASP A 233 -11.51 -8.68 21.74
C ASP A 233 -12.07 -8.45 20.32
N GLY A 234 -11.25 -8.00 19.39
CA GLY A 234 -11.65 -7.69 18.01
C GLY A 234 -12.46 -6.41 17.88
N LYS A 235 -12.30 -5.48 18.82
CA LYS A 235 -12.96 -4.17 18.88
C LYS A 235 -11.93 -3.05 18.86
N ASN A 236 -12.37 -1.80 19.07
CA ASN A 236 -11.48 -0.65 19.10
C ASN A 236 -10.55 -0.61 17.87
N THR A 237 -11.16 -0.65 16.70
CA THR A 237 -10.41 -0.65 15.42
C THR A 237 -9.66 0.65 15.23
N ALA A 238 -8.37 0.54 14.90
CA ALA A 238 -7.49 1.68 14.62
C ALA A 238 -6.84 1.56 13.24
N LEU A 239 -6.79 2.68 12.53
CA LEU A 239 -6.15 2.83 11.22
C LEU A 239 -4.87 3.64 11.35
N PHE A 240 -3.80 3.18 10.70
CA PHE A 240 -2.49 3.83 10.69
C PHE A 240 -2.10 4.14 9.25
N PHE A 241 -2.19 5.41 8.87
CA PHE A 241 -1.69 5.91 7.59
C PHE A 241 -0.26 6.42 7.77
N GLY A 242 0.56 6.27 6.76
CA GLY A 242 1.92 6.80 6.80
C GLY A 242 2.75 6.32 5.63
N LEU A 243 3.70 7.15 5.23
CA LEU A 243 4.69 6.81 4.20
C LEU A 243 5.83 5.96 4.77
N SER A 244 6.71 5.48 3.89
CA SER A 244 7.89 4.72 4.31
C SER A 244 8.71 5.53 5.34
N GLY A 245 9.16 4.86 6.40
CA GLY A 245 9.98 5.47 7.46
C GLY A 245 9.22 6.20 8.57
N THR A 246 7.89 6.32 8.49
CA THR A 246 7.05 6.93 9.53
C THR A 246 6.73 6.00 10.70
N GLY A 247 7.04 4.72 10.59
CA GLY A 247 6.78 3.72 11.64
C GLY A 247 5.43 3.00 11.51
N LYS A 248 4.76 3.09 10.35
CA LYS A 248 3.43 2.46 10.12
C LYS A 248 3.40 0.99 10.58
N THR A 249 4.26 0.13 10.05
CA THR A 249 4.32 -1.29 10.41
C THR A 249 4.67 -1.49 11.88
N THR A 250 5.71 -0.82 12.38
CA THR A 250 6.19 -0.95 13.77
C THR A 250 5.12 -0.56 14.80
N LEU A 251 4.31 0.48 14.51
CA LEU A 251 3.31 1.00 15.45
C LEU A 251 1.98 0.25 15.35
N SER A 252 1.64 -0.30 14.18
CA SER A 252 0.43 -1.10 14.00
C SER A 252 0.59 -2.54 14.47
N THR A 253 1.82 -3.06 14.50
CA THR A 253 2.18 -4.38 15.05
C THR A 253 2.48 -4.23 16.54
N ASP A 254 1.47 -4.36 17.39
CA ASP A 254 1.58 -4.29 18.84
C ASP A 254 1.22 -5.66 19.43
N PRO A 255 2.03 -6.21 20.36
CA PRO A 255 1.72 -7.49 21.00
C PRO A 255 0.42 -7.48 21.80
N LYS A 256 -0.15 -6.32 22.09
CA LYS A 256 -1.45 -6.15 22.77
C LYS A 256 -2.64 -6.06 21.81
N ARG A 257 -2.40 -6.15 20.49
CA ARG A 257 -3.43 -5.93 19.47
C ARG A 257 -3.45 -7.07 18.46
N LEU A 258 -4.56 -7.21 17.74
CA LEU A 258 -4.73 -8.15 16.63
C LEU A 258 -4.64 -7.40 15.31
N LEU A 259 -3.74 -7.84 14.42
CA LEU A 259 -3.59 -7.27 13.09
C LEU A 259 -4.81 -7.63 12.22
N ILE A 260 -5.37 -6.65 11.51
CA ILE A 260 -6.33 -6.86 10.41
C ILE A 260 -5.53 -7.02 9.11
N GLY A 261 -4.61 -6.11 8.86
CA GLY A 261 -3.67 -6.11 7.75
C GLY A 261 -2.63 -4.99 7.86
N ASP A 262 -1.57 -5.09 7.10
CA ASP A 262 -0.41 -4.20 7.22
C ASP A 262 -0.35 -3.06 6.19
N ASP A 263 -1.17 -3.12 5.10
CA ASP A 263 -0.97 -2.20 3.97
C ASP A 263 -2.23 -1.67 3.27
N GLU A 264 -3.24 -2.52 2.98
CA GLU A 264 -4.37 -2.16 2.11
C GLU A 264 -5.72 -2.54 2.73
N HIS A 265 -6.60 -1.56 2.90
CA HIS A 265 -7.91 -1.78 3.54
C HIS A 265 -9.04 -1.06 2.81
N GLY A 266 -10.24 -1.63 2.94
CA GLY A 266 -11.50 -0.97 2.64
C GLY A 266 -12.28 -0.68 3.94
N TRP A 267 -13.22 0.27 3.86
CA TRP A 267 -14.16 0.55 4.93
C TRP A 267 -15.55 0.77 4.34
N ASP A 268 -16.40 -0.21 4.53
CA ASP A 268 -17.81 -0.20 4.14
C ASP A 268 -18.74 0.08 5.33
N ASP A 269 -20.03 -0.20 5.19
CA ASP A 269 -21.01 -0.01 6.27
C ASP A 269 -20.94 -1.09 7.36
N ASN A 270 -20.28 -2.22 7.08
CA ASN A 270 -20.07 -3.31 8.02
C ASN A 270 -18.78 -3.13 8.86
N GLY A 271 -17.86 -2.29 8.41
CA GLY A 271 -16.60 -2.01 9.12
C GLY A 271 -15.38 -1.96 8.22
N VAL A 272 -14.22 -2.13 8.83
CA VAL A 272 -12.91 -2.14 8.18
C VAL A 272 -12.54 -3.55 7.78
N PHE A 273 -12.06 -3.75 6.56
CA PHE A 273 -11.64 -5.05 6.06
C PHE A 273 -10.33 -4.95 5.26
N ASN A 274 -9.53 -6.01 5.39
CA ASN A 274 -8.31 -6.15 4.60
C ASN A 274 -8.67 -6.43 3.14
N LEU A 275 -7.95 -5.82 2.20
CA LEU A 275 -8.05 -6.13 0.77
C LEU A 275 -7.22 -7.36 0.41
N GLU A 276 -6.29 -7.77 1.27
CA GLU A 276 -5.29 -8.78 1.02
C GLU A 276 -5.50 -10.05 1.86
N GLY A 277 -4.93 -11.17 1.37
CA GLY A 277 -4.87 -12.44 2.09
C GLY A 277 -3.54 -12.68 2.81
N GLY A 278 -2.56 -11.79 2.65
CA GLY A 278 -1.23 -11.91 3.24
C GLY A 278 -0.53 -10.57 3.39
N CYS A 279 0.78 -10.64 3.63
CA CYS A 279 1.63 -9.48 3.83
C CYS A 279 2.79 -9.46 2.83
N TYR A 280 3.23 -8.26 2.46
CA TYR A 280 4.33 -8.03 1.52
C TYR A 280 5.33 -7.03 2.09
N ALA A 281 6.34 -7.54 2.78
CA ALA A 281 7.28 -6.75 3.56
C ALA A 281 8.65 -6.59 2.89
N LYS A 282 9.36 -5.51 3.20
CA LYS A 282 10.79 -5.38 2.93
C LYS A 282 11.58 -6.26 3.89
N VAL A 283 12.65 -6.90 3.38
CA VAL A 283 13.53 -7.73 4.19
C VAL A 283 14.98 -7.28 4.16
N ILE A 284 15.30 -6.18 3.47
CA ILE A 284 16.65 -5.61 3.52
C ILE A 284 16.99 -5.18 4.95
N ASN A 285 18.10 -5.67 5.48
CA ASN A 285 18.55 -5.46 6.85
C ASN A 285 17.51 -5.85 7.92
N ILE A 286 16.64 -6.82 7.62
CA ILE A 286 15.64 -7.28 8.60
C ILE A 286 16.34 -7.78 9.88
N ASP A 287 15.85 -7.33 11.01
CA ASP A 287 16.37 -7.69 12.31
C ASP A 287 15.32 -8.44 13.14
N PRO A 288 15.64 -9.67 13.62
CA PRO A 288 14.68 -10.50 14.35
C PRO A 288 14.24 -9.91 15.70
N GLU A 289 15.01 -8.98 16.28
CA GLU A 289 14.64 -8.35 17.54
C GLU A 289 13.66 -7.19 17.35
N SER A 290 13.83 -6.41 16.28
CA SER A 290 12.98 -5.24 16.00
C SER A 290 11.74 -5.58 15.16
N GLU A 291 11.82 -6.61 14.29
CA GLU A 291 10.73 -7.02 13.39
C GLU A 291 10.46 -8.54 13.48
N PRO A 292 10.19 -9.07 14.69
CA PRO A 292 10.09 -10.51 14.94
C PRO A 292 8.96 -11.17 14.12
N ASP A 293 7.84 -10.49 13.93
CA ASP A 293 6.69 -11.06 13.20
C ASP A 293 7.02 -11.31 11.73
N ILE A 294 7.68 -10.35 11.06
CA ILE A 294 8.11 -10.51 9.67
C ILE A 294 9.20 -11.59 9.56
N TYR A 295 10.21 -11.52 10.45
CA TYR A 295 11.31 -12.47 10.42
C TYR A 295 10.83 -13.92 10.62
N ASN A 296 9.94 -14.16 11.58
CA ASN A 296 9.37 -15.48 11.87
C ASN A 296 8.35 -15.95 10.81
N ALA A 297 7.84 -15.03 9.99
CA ALA A 297 6.97 -15.37 8.85
C ALA A 297 7.75 -15.90 7.63
N ILE A 298 9.09 -15.72 7.59
CA ILE A 298 9.95 -16.26 6.52
C ILE A 298 10.18 -17.77 6.77
N LYS A 299 9.25 -18.56 6.32
CA LYS A 299 9.26 -20.02 6.47
C LYS A 299 8.57 -20.67 5.27
N ARG A 300 8.35 -22.00 5.29
CA ARG A 300 7.61 -22.70 4.22
C ARG A 300 6.35 -21.94 3.83
N ASN A 301 6.08 -21.82 2.52
CA ASN A 301 5.02 -21.04 1.88
C ASN A 301 5.25 -19.52 1.85
N ALA A 302 6.35 -19.00 2.40
CA ALA A 302 6.77 -17.63 2.11
C ALA A 302 7.58 -17.60 0.81
N LEU A 303 7.47 -16.52 0.06
CA LEU A 303 8.19 -16.27 -1.18
C LEU A 303 9.03 -14.99 -1.03
N LEU A 304 10.37 -15.17 -1.09
CA LEU A 304 11.35 -14.09 -1.11
C LEU A 304 11.57 -13.60 -2.55
N GLU A 305 11.80 -12.33 -2.73
CA GLU A 305 12.15 -11.72 -4.03
C GLU A 305 13.48 -10.97 -3.91
N ASN A 306 14.41 -11.31 -4.80
CA ASN A 306 15.70 -10.62 -5.00
C ASN A 306 16.65 -10.65 -3.80
N VAL A 307 16.49 -11.60 -2.89
CA VAL A 307 17.44 -11.82 -1.79
C VAL A 307 18.63 -12.62 -2.30
N THR A 308 19.83 -12.26 -1.89
CA THR A 308 21.03 -13.06 -2.18
C THR A 308 21.03 -14.29 -1.29
N VAL A 309 21.16 -15.47 -1.90
CA VAL A 309 21.14 -16.77 -1.22
C VAL A 309 22.36 -17.57 -1.67
N ASP A 310 23.10 -18.12 -0.72
CA ASP A 310 24.29 -18.94 -1.01
C ASP A 310 23.93 -20.37 -1.47
N GLU A 311 24.96 -21.18 -1.72
CA GLU A 311 24.80 -22.58 -2.16
C GLU A 311 24.18 -23.51 -1.10
N ASN A 312 24.19 -23.10 0.17
CA ASN A 312 23.60 -23.82 1.29
C ASN A 312 22.16 -23.35 1.59
N GLY A 313 21.63 -22.39 0.85
CA GLY A 313 20.31 -21.81 1.06
C GLY A 313 20.29 -20.72 2.13
N ILE A 314 21.43 -20.22 2.58
CA ILE A 314 21.51 -19.15 3.59
C ILE A 314 21.27 -17.81 2.94
N CYS A 315 20.31 -17.05 3.48
CA CYS A 315 19.95 -15.73 2.99
C CYS A 315 20.87 -14.63 3.57
N ASP A 316 21.38 -13.76 2.71
CA ASP A 316 22.04 -12.50 3.12
C ASP A 316 21.07 -11.33 2.95
N TYR A 317 20.40 -10.97 4.04
CA TYR A 317 19.46 -9.82 4.05
C TYR A 317 20.16 -8.46 4.07
N ALA A 318 21.46 -8.38 4.26
CA ALA A 318 22.21 -7.13 4.21
C ALA A 318 22.75 -6.80 2.82
N ASP A 319 22.79 -7.80 1.93
CA ASP A 319 23.31 -7.62 0.57
C ASP A 319 22.37 -6.77 -0.29
N LYS A 320 22.92 -5.69 -0.85
CA LYS A 320 22.24 -4.73 -1.72
C LYS A 320 22.68 -4.84 -3.18
N SER A 321 23.47 -5.86 -3.52
CA SER A 321 24.05 -6.00 -4.87
C SER A 321 23.00 -6.16 -5.97
N VAL A 322 21.87 -6.78 -5.66
CA VAL A 322 20.71 -6.90 -6.56
C VAL A 322 19.82 -5.67 -6.45
N THR A 323 19.36 -5.35 -5.24
CA THR A 323 18.48 -4.22 -4.95
C THR A 323 18.40 -3.92 -3.45
N GLU A 324 18.09 -2.68 -3.09
CA GLU A 324 17.65 -2.33 -1.73
C GLU A 324 16.17 -2.64 -1.47
N ASN A 325 15.44 -3.16 -2.47
CA ASN A 325 14.02 -3.47 -2.39
C ASN A 325 13.77 -4.98 -2.34
N THR A 326 14.58 -5.71 -1.57
CA THR A 326 14.31 -7.14 -1.30
C THR A 326 13.00 -7.30 -0.54
N ARG A 327 12.21 -8.31 -0.90
CA ARG A 327 10.85 -8.49 -0.39
C ARG A 327 10.59 -9.92 0.07
N VAL A 328 9.57 -10.06 0.89
CA VAL A 328 8.92 -11.34 1.19
C VAL A 328 7.41 -11.19 1.11
N SER A 329 6.73 -12.12 0.45
CA SER A 329 5.29 -12.32 0.57
C SER A 329 5.00 -13.58 1.38
N TYR A 330 3.98 -13.51 2.23
CA TYR A 330 3.53 -14.67 3.03
C TYR A 330 2.05 -14.55 3.36
N PRO A 331 1.33 -15.69 3.53
CA PRO A 331 -0.06 -15.65 3.94
C PRO A 331 -0.19 -15.05 5.35
N ILE A 332 -1.26 -14.29 5.61
CA ILE A 332 -1.44 -13.60 6.89
C ILE A 332 -1.45 -14.57 8.09
N SER A 333 -1.79 -15.83 7.85
CA SER A 333 -1.76 -16.89 8.87
C SER A 333 -0.37 -17.20 9.43
N HIS A 334 0.71 -16.70 8.79
CA HIS A 334 2.05 -16.79 9.35
C HIS A 334 2.25 -15.87 10.56
N ILE A 335 1.43 -14.84 10.70
CA ILE A 335 1.38 -13.98 11.88
C ILE A 335 0.43 -14.59 12.91
N GLU A 336 0.87 -14.66 14.16
CA GLU A 336 0.10 -15.31 15.23
C GLU A 336 -1.09 -14.46 15.66
N LYS A 337 -0.86 -13.16 15.89
CA LYS A 337 -1.84 -12.21 16.42
C LYS A 337 -2.58 -11.48 15.32
N ILE A 338 -3.55 -12.15 14.72
CA ILE A 338 -4.40 -11.62 13.66
C ILE A 338 -5.88 -11.75 14.04
N VAL A 339 -6.71 -10.91 13.45
CA VAL A 339 -8.17 -11.03 13.54
C VAL A 339 -8.62 -12.30 12.79
N ARG A 340 -9.48 -13.10 13.40
CA ARG A 340 -9.97 -14.37 12.85
C ARG A 340 -11.50 -14.44 12.95
N PRO A 341 -12.18 -15.23 12.11
CA PRO A 341 -11.67 -16.12 11.04
C PRO A 341 -11.32 -15.38 9.75
N ILE A 342 -11.81 -14.16 9.56
CA ILE A 342 -11.57 -13.30 8.39
C ILE A 342 -10.92 -11.99 8.84
N SER A 343 -10.11 -11.39 7.98
CA SER A 343 -9.43 -10.11 8.25
C SER A 343 -10.39 -8.92 8.12
N SER A 344 -11.38 -8.85 9.02
CA SER A 344 -12.40 -7.80 9.07
C SER A 344 -12.76 -7.47 10.51
N ALA A 345 -13.11 -6.23 10.78
CA ALA A 345 -13.41 -5.72 12.12
C ALA A 345 -14.49 -4.63 12.06
N PRO A 346 -15.10 -4.25 13.19
CA PRO A 346 -16.03 -3.12 13.25
C PRO A 346 -15.43 -1.83 12.70
N ALA A 347 -16.28 -0.84 12.45
CA ALA A 347 -15.90 0.50 12.03
C ALA A 347 -14.76 1.07 12.90
N ALA A 348 -13.85 1.81 12.28
CA ALA A 348 -12.74 2.41 13.03
C ALA A 348 -13.23 3.42 14.08
N GLU A 349 -12.58 3.40 15.24
CA GLU A 349 -12.73 4.39 16.30
C GLU A 349 -11.62 5.43 16.27
N ASN A 350 -10.43 5.04 15.79
CA ASN A 350 -9.25 5.89 15.74
C ASN A 350 -8.60 5.86 14.35
N VAL A 351 -8.34 7.06 13.81
CA VAL A 351 -7.65 7.25 12.53
C VAL A 351 -6.38 8.04 12.81
N ILE A 352 -5.22 7.42 12.55
CA ILE A 352 -3.92 7.96 12.92
C ILE A 352 -3.11 8.23 11.64
N PHE A 353 -2.78 9.50 11.41
CA PHE A 353 -1.88 9.92 10.34
C PHE A 353 -0.47 10.04 10.90
N LEU A 354 0.43 9.14 10.48
CA LEU A 354 1.83 9.16 10.88
C LEU A 354 2.63 10.04 9.93
N SER A 355 3.41 10.94 10.50
CA SER A 355 4.34 11.81 9.79
C SER A 355 5.70 11.74 10.45
N ALA A 356 6.78 11.77 9.69
CA ALA A 356 8.12 11.96 10.22
C ALA A 356 8.61 13.36 9.79
N ASP A 357 8.39 14.34 10.66
CA ASP A 357 8.80 15.72 10.40
C ASP A 357 10.30 15.89 10.67
N ALA A 358 11.06 16.28 9.64
CA ALA A 358 12.49 16.56 9.75
C ALA A 358 12.79 18.06 10.01
N PHE A 359 11.77 18.92 10.01
CA PHE A 359 11.90 20.36 10.27
C PHE A 359 11.86 20.68 11.78
N GLY A 360 11.34 19.77 12.59
CA GLY A 360 11.20 19.93 14.05
C GLY A 360 10.04 20.85 14.44
N VAL A 361 9.01 20.93 13.64
CA VAL A 361 7.89 21.88 13.77
C VAL A 361 6.63 21.23 14.32
N LEU A 362 6.28 20.04 13.80
CA LEU A 362 5.01 19.42 14.14
C LEU A 362 5.01 18.86 15.57
N PRO A 363 3.90 19.02 16.33
CA PRO A 363 3.75 18.40 17.64
C PRO A 363 3.85 16.88 17.55
N PRO A 364 4.28 16.18 18.61
CA PRO A 364 4.25 14.72 18.67
C PRO A 364 2.86 14.15 18.43
N VAL A 365 1.80 14.86 18.84
CA VAL A 365 0.42 14.49 18.56
C VAL A 365 -0.47 15.72 18.50
N SER A 366 -1.42 15.70 17.56
CA SER A 366 -2.49 16.70 17.45
C SER A 366 -3.83 15.99 17.28
N VAL A 367 -4.86 16.48 17.97
CA VAL A 367 -6.25 16.06 17.75
C VAL A 367 -6.81 16.90 16.62
N LEU A 368 -7.33 16.25 15.57
CA LEU A 368 -7.77 16.93 14.36
C LEU A 368 -9.30 17.12 14.32
N THR A 369 -9.75 18.25 13.80
CA THR A 369 -11.14 18.42 13.37
C THR A 369 -11.41 17.59 12.10
N PRO A 370 -12.66 17.31 11.71
CA PRO A 370 -12.96 16.64 10.46
C PRO A 370 -12.36 17.33 9.23
N GLU A 371 -12.37 18.65 9.17
CA GLU A 371 -11.79 19.43 8.07
C GLU A 371 -10.25 19.32 8.06
N GLN A 372 -9.62 19.40 9.22
CA GLN A 372 -8.18 19.17 9.35
C GLN A 372 -7.82 17.72 8.96
N ALA A 373 -8.63 16.74 9.34
CA ALA A 373 -8.41 15.35 8.92
C ALA A 373 -8.40 15.24 7.38
N LYS A 374 -9.35 15.87 6.68
CA LYS A 374 -9.35 15.92 5.20
C LYS A 374 -8.09 16.59 4.66
N TYR A 375 -7.73 17.75 5.19
CA TYR A 375 -6.57 18.54 4.72
C TYR A 375 -5.26 17.76 4.86
N TYR A 376 -4.98 17.20 6.04
CA TYR A 376 -3.73 16.49 6.30
C TYR A 376 -3.69 15.11 5.67
N PHE A 377 -4.83 14.45 5.50
CA PHE A 377 -4.95 13.23 4.70
C PHE A 377 -4.62 13.49 3.22
N LEU A 378 -5.18 14.55 2.63
CA LEU A 378 -4.87 14.98 1.25
C LEU A 378 -3.39 15.35 1.10
N SER A 379 -2.79 15.98 2.10
CA SER A 379 -1.38 16.34 2.06
C SER A 379 -0.45 15.13 2.11
N GLY A 380 -0.72 14.15 2.98
CA GLY A 380 0.09 12.92 3.10
C GLY A 380 1.57 13.23 3.32
N PHE A 381 1.88 14.05 4.34
CA PHE A 381 3.21 14.62 4.56
C PHE A 381 4.15 13.69 5.32
N THR A 382 5.39 13.67 4.86
CA THR A 382 6.57 13.28 5.63
C THR A 382 7.78 14.07 5.16
N ALA A 383 8.89 14.03 5.88
CA ALA A 383 10.14 14.66 5.44
C ALA A 383 11.31 13.71 5.64
N LYS A 384 12.30 13.80 4.75
CA LYS A 384 13.57 13.08 4.83
C LYS A 384 14.63 13.97 5.44
N ILE A 385 15.45 13.39 6.33
CA ILE A 385 16.60 14.11 6.89
C ILE A 385 17.75 14.16 5.87
N ALA A 386 18.56 15.21 5.96
CA ALA A 386 19.85 15.33 5.32
C ALA A 386 20.74 14.11 5.64
N GLY A 387 21.34 13.51 4.60
CA GLY A 387 22.25 12.37 4.73
C GLY A 387 21.59 10.99 4.86
N THR A 388 20.26 10.89 4.87
CA THR A 388 19.55 9.59 4.93
C THR A 388 19.46 8.90 3.56
N GLU A 389 19.54 9.66 2.48
CA GLU A 389 19.61 9.17 1.10
C GLU A 389 20.65 9.96 0.32
N ARG A 390 21.23 9.33 -0.73
CA ARG A 390 22.22 9.97 -1.57
C ARG A 390 21.63 11.21 -2.24
N GLY A 391 22.23 12.38 -2.00
CA GLY A 391 21.86 13.67 -2.58
C GLY A 391 20.90 14.50 -1.71
N ILE A 392 20.47 14.02 -0.54
CA ILE A 392 19.69 14.79 0.41
C ILE A 392 20.63 15.51 1.38
N THR A 393 20.76 16.83 1.21
CA THR A 393 21.64 17.70 2.00
C THR A 393 20.89 18.54 3.03
N GLU A 394 19.56 18.69 2.87
CA GLU A 394 18.67 19.44 3.75
C GLU A 394 17.38 18.66 3.98
N PRO A 395 16.58 18.95 5.03
CA PRO A 395 15.26 18.38 5.20
C PRO A 395 14.41 18.55 3.94
N THR A 396 13.99 17.44 3.35
CA THR A 396 13.24 17.43 2.09
C THR A 396 11.83 16.93 2.33
N PRO A 397 10.79 17.78 2.09
CA PRO A 397 9.41 17.36 2.24
C PRO A 397 9.00 16.39 1.16
N THR A 398 8.15 15.45 1.53
CA THR A 398 7.48 14.53 0.61
C THR A 398 5.98 14.61 0.89
N PHE A 399 5.22 14.89 -0.16
CA PHE A 399 3.76 14.91 -0.12
C PHE A 399 3.22 13.83 -1.04
N SER A 400 2.39 12.95 -0.51
CA SER A 400 1.74 11.88 -1.26
C SER A 400 0.26 11.85 -0.90
N ALA A 401 -0.58 12.29 -1.82
CA ALA A 401 -2.02 12.38 -1.60
C ALA A 401 -2.58 11.10 -0.96
N CYS A 402 -3.34 11.25 0.12
CA CYS A 402 -3.95 10.17 0.88
C CYS A 402 -2.96 9.08 1.31
N PHE A 403 -1.67 9.42 1.48
CA PHE A 403 -0.56 8.50 1.77
C PHE A 403 -0.34 7.40 0.73
N GLY A 404 -0.92 7.54 -0.47
CA GLY A 404 -0.88 6.52 -1.51
C GLY A 404 -1.08 7.04 -2.93
N GLN A 405 -0.59 8.25 -3.26
CA GLN A 405 -0.85 8.93 -4.53
C GLN A 405 -0.65 8.06 -5.77
N ALA A 406 0.37 7.21 -5.77
CA ALA A 406 0.68 6.33 -6.90
C ALA A 406 -0.42 5.29 -7.23
N PHE A 407 -1.39 5.11 -6.34
CA PHE A 407 -2.47 4.12 -6.47
C PHE A 407 -3.86 4.75 -6.61
N LEU A 408 -3.95 6.08 -6.62
CA LEU A 408 -5.21 6.79 -6.70
C LEU A 408 -5.62 6.97 -8.15
N GLU A 409 -6.74 6.35 -8.53
CA GLU A 409 -7.30 6.49 -9.87
C GLU A 409 -8.30 7.66 -9.98
N LEU A 410 -8.97 8.01 -8.87
CA LEU A 410 -9.89 9.14 -8.78
C LEU A 410 -9.20 10.38 -8.22
N HIS A 411 -9.84 11.55 -8.36
CA HIS A 411 -9.34 12.77 -7.72
C HIS A 411 -9.20 12.57 -6.21
N PRO A 412 -8.07 12.98 -5.58
CA PRO A 412 -7.79 12.71 -4.17
C PRO A 412 -8.87 13.16 -3.18
N THR A 413 -9.59 14.27 -3.47
CA THR A 413 -10.70 14.74 -2.64
C THR A 413 -11.80 13.69 -2.46
N LYS A 414 -12.01 12.79 -3.43
CA LYS A 414 -13.00 11.72 -3.33
C LYS A 414 -12.68 10.75 -2.19
N TYR A 415 -11.40 10.40 -2.04
CA TYR A 415 -10.94 9.50 -0.96
C TYR A 415 -11.08 10.17 0.41
N ALA A 416 -10.73 11.46 0.51
CA ALA A 416 -10.86 12.22 1.75
C ALA A 416 -12.34 12.35 2.17
N GLU A 417 -13.23 12.58 1.22
CA GLU A 417 -14.68 12.64 1.46
C GLU A 417 -15.22 11.32 1.98
N GLU A 418 -14.89 10.19 1.34
CA GLU A 418 -15.39 8.88 1.76
C GLU A 418 -14.82 8.47 3.13
N LEU A 419 -13.52 8.73 3.41
CA LEU A 419 -12.93 8.47 4.71
C LEU A 419 -13.67 9.24 5.82
N VAL A 420 -13.87 10.54 5.63
CA VAL A 420 -14.49 11.39 6.67
C VAL A 420 -15.98 11.08 6.84
N LYS A 421 -16.71 10.74 5.77
CA LYS A 421 -18.09 10.24 5.90
C LYS A 421 -18.17 8.99 6.78
N LYS A 422 -17.24 8.03 6.61
CA LYS A 422 -17.18 6.84 7.46
C LYS A 422 -16.82 7.20 8.92
N MET A 423 -15.88 8.13 9.12
CA MET A 423 -15.51 8.63 10.45
C MET A 423 -16.69 9.31 11.15
N GLU A 424 -17.41 10.19 10.47
CA GLU A 424 -18.58 10.87 11.01
C GLU A 424 -19.67 9.88 11.43
N LYS A 425 -19.94 8.87 10.58
CA LYS A 425 -20.90 7.81 10.84
C LYS A 425 -20.53 6.96 12.06
N SER A 426 -19.24 6.64 12.24
CA SER A 426 -18.74 5.82 13.36
C SER A 426 -18.43 6.63 14.62
N GLY A 427 -18.30 7.95 14.52
CA GLY A 427 -17.80 8.80 15.60
C GLY A 427 -16.28 8.76 15.77
N ALA A 428 -15.55 8.18 14.82
CA ALA A 428 -14.09 8.05 14.85
C ALA A 428 -13.40 9.41 15.00
N LYS A 429 -12.27 9.40 15.71
CA LYS A 429 -11.40 10.56 15.89
C LYS A 429 -10.15 10.44 15.05
N ALA A 430 -9.67 11.57 14.55
CA ALA A 430 -8.44 11.64 13.77
C ALA A 430 -7.32 12.32 14.55
N TYR A 431 -6.10 11.83 14.35
CA TYR A 431 -4.89 12.32 14.99
C TYR A 431 -3.76 12.44 13.97
N LEU A 432 -2.98 13.52 14.08
CA LEU A 432 -1.69 13.61 13.40
C LEU A 432 -0.59 13.30 14.43
N VAL A 433 0.18 12.25 14.18
CA VAL A 433 1.25 11.79 15.07
C VAL A 433 2.60 11.97 14.37
N ASN A 434 3.46 12.80 14.95
CA ASN A 434 4.81 13.03 14.46
C ASN A 434 5.78 12.04 15.09
N THR A 435 6.34 11.15 14.28
CA THR A 435 7.39 10.20 14.67
C THR A 435 8.80 10.69 14.28
N GLY A 436 8.91 11.92 13.82
CA GLY A 436 10.13 12.55 13.35
C GLY A 436 10.93 13.24 14.45
N TRP A 437 11.37 14.44 14.19
CA TRP A 437 12.28 15.21 15.03
C TRP A 437 11.58 16.40 15.69
N ASN A 438 12.17 16.92 16.74
CA ASN A 438 11.75 18.14 17.44
C ASN A 438 12.87 19.20 17.41
N GLY A 439 12.67 20.32 18.08
CA GLY A 439 13.61 21.45 18.11
C GLY A 439 14.98 21.13 18.72
N THR A 440 15.10 20.05 19.50
CA THR A 440 16.41 19.60 20.04
C THR A 440 17.29 18.92 18.96
N GLY A 441 16.77 18.73 17.74
CA GLY A 441 17.45 17.98 16.69
C GLY A 441 17.47 16.46 16.92
N LYS A 442 16.75 15.97 17.93
CA LYS A 442 16.61 14.53 18.22
C LYS A 442 15.27 14.01 17.73
N ARG A 443 15.26 12.75 17.27
CA ARG A 443 14.03 12.06 16.92
C ARG A 443 13.22 11.77 18.18
N ILE A 444 11.90 11.96 18.09
CA ILE A 444 10.94 11.59 19.14
C ILE A 444 11.13 10.11 19.45
N SER A 445 11.24 9.76 20.73
CA SER A 445 11.55 8.39 21.13
C SER A 445 10.40 7.44 20.78
N ILE A 446 10.74 6.19 20.47
CA ILE A 446 9.73 5.15 20.24
C ILE A 446 8.88 4.91 21.49
N LYS A 447 9.46 5.12 22.68
CA LYS A 447 8.75 5.02 23.95
C LYS A 447 7.66 6.08 24.07
N ASP A 448 7.99 7.35 23.78
CA ASP A 448 7.00 8.44 23.83
C ASP A 448 5.94 8.27 22.73
N THR A 449 6.34 7.86 21.54
CA THR A 449 5.41 7.56 20.44
C THR A 449 4.44 6.44 20.82
N ARG A 450 4.90 5.35 21.45
CA ARG A 450 4.02 4.27 21.92
C ARG A 450 3.09 4.76 23.04
N GLY A 451 3.58 5.58 23.97
CA GLY A 451 2.74 6.21 24.99
C GLY A 451 1.63 7.08 24.40
N ILE A 452 1.93 7.83 23.33
CA ILE A 452 0.94 8.61 22.58
C ILE A 452 -0.10 7.68 21.92
N ILE A 453 0.34 6.63 21.25
CA ILE A 453 -0.57 5.66 20.62
C ILE A 453 -1.44 4.98 21.68
N ASP A 454 -0.89 4.56 22.81
CA ASP A 454 -1.66 3.98 23.93
C ASP A 454 -2.73 4.98 24.42
N ALA A 455 -2.39 6.26 24.59
CA ALA A 455 -3.33 7.30 25.02
C ALA A 455 -4.44 7.59 23.98
N ILE A 456 -4.15 7.42 22.69
CA ILE A 456 -5.16 7.47 21.62
C ILE A 456 -6.10 6.27 21.75
N LEU A 457 -5.56 5.07 21.85
CA LEU A 457 -6.31 3.81 21.82
C LEU A 457 -7.18 3.61 23.06
N ASP A 458 -6.74 4.06 24.23
CA ASP A 458 -7.51 3.99 25.50
C ASP A 458 -8.42 5.22 25.72
N GLY A 459 -8.34 6.21 24.83
CA GLY A 459 -9.14 7.43 24.87
C GLY A 459 -8.72 8.45 25.94
N SER A 460 -7.62 8.25 26.66
CA SER A 460 -7.14 9.20 27.68
C SER A 460 -6.72 10.54 27.07
N ILE A 461 -6.26 10.56 25.82
CA ILE A 461 -5.95 11.79 25.09
C ILE A 461 -7.14 12.75 25.00
N LEU A 462 -8.36 12.23 24.86
CA LEU A 462 -9.59 13.05 24.75
C LEU A 462 -10.03 13.67 26.09
N LYS A 463 -9.43 13.22 27.20
CA LYS A 463 -9.66 13.74 28.56
C LYS A 463 -8.59 14.70 29.01
N ALA A 464 -7.49 14.81 28.26
CA ALA A 464 -6.39 15.70 28.57
C ALA A 464 -6.77 17.15 28.33
N GLU A 465 -6.25 18.06 29.15
CA GLU A 465 -6.28 19.49 28.83
C GLU A 465 -5.47 19.75 27.58
N THR A 466 -5.98 20.63 26.71
CA THR A 466 -5.35 20.95 25.43
C THR A 466 -4.92 22.41 25.38
N LYS A 467 -3.97 22.70 24.51
CA LYS A 467 -3.60 24.06 24.09
C LYS A 467 -3.52 24.12 22.56
N ASN A 468 -3.71 25.32 22.01
CA ASN A 468 -3.64 25.56 20.58
C ASN A 468 -2.21 25.90 20.14
N ILE A 469 -1.75 25.29 19.05
CA ILE A 469 -0.49 25.63 18.38
C ILE A 469 -0.80 26.60 17.23
N PRO A 470 -0.23 27.82 17.24
CA PRO A 470 -0.48 28.81 16.21
C PRO A 470 -0.01 28.35 14.82
N ILE A 471 -0.40 29.06 13.77
CA ILE A 471 -0.17 28.77 12.36
C ILE A 471 -0.97 27.55 11.89
N TYR A 472 -0.87 26.41 12.58
CA TYR A 472 -1.54 25.15 12.22
C TYR A 472 -2.92 24.98 12.89
N ASN A 473 -3.21 25.76 13.93
CA ASN A 473 -4.42 25.64 14.75
C ASN A 473 -4.62 24.22 15.32
N PHE A 474 -3.53 23.53 15.65
CA PHE A 474 -3.60 22.21 16.23
C PHE A 474 -3.94 22.25 17.71
N GLU A 475 -4.89 21.41 18.12
CA GLU A 475 -5.16 21.11 19.51
C GLU A 475 -4.20 20.02 19.98
N VAL A 476 -3.35 20.36 20.95
CA VAL A 476 -2.35 19.41 21.50
C VAL A 476 -2.57 19.20 22.98
N PRO A 477 -2.43 17.97 23.49
CA PRO A 477 -2.54 17.70 24.93
C PRO A 477 -1.37 18.34 25.68
N THR A 478 -1.63 18.82 26.90
CA THR A 478 -0.59 19.39 27.78
C THR A 478 0.13 18.32 28.60
N SER A 479 -0.49 17.15 28.78
CA SER A 479 0.10 15.98 29.41
C SER A 479 -0.56 14.70 28.95
N LEU A 480 0.20 13.60 28.87
CA LEU A 480 -0.29 12.26 28.57
C LEU A 480 0.40 11.23 29.46
N PRO A 481 -0.29 10.13 29.85
CA PRO A 481 0.32 9.07 30.63
C PRO A 481 1.57 8.48 29.94
N GLY A 482 2.67 8.39 30.63
CA GLY A 482 3.90 7.74 30.13
C GLY A 482 4.67 8.51 29.05
N VAL A 483 4.26 9.73 28.71
CA VAL A 483 4.90 10.62 27.74
C VAL A 483 5.54 11.80 28.46
N ASP A 484 6.74 12.18 28.05
CA ASP A 484 7.40 13.38 28.57
C ASP A 484 6.60 14.63 28.17
N PRO A 485 6.02 15.39 29.13
CA PRO A 485 5.23 16.58 28.80
C PRO A 485 6.03 17.68 28.11
N ALA A 486 7.36 17.70 28.29
CA ALA A 486 8.24 18.72 27.71
C ALA A 486 8.33 18.66 26.18
N ILE A 487 7.93 17.54 25.56
CA ILE A 487 7.97 17.39 24.10
C ILE A 487 6.62 17.70 23.42
N LEU A 488 5.52 17.75 24.18
CA LEU A 488 4.17 17.84 23.62
C LEU A 488 3.91 19.16 22.89
N ASP A 489 4.46 20.27 23.39
CA ASP A 489 4.49 21.53 22.65
C ASP A 489 5.85 21.64 21.94
N PRO A 490 5.89 21.64 20.61
CA PRO A 490 7.16 21.70 19.89
C PRO A 490 7.97 22.96 20.16
N ARG A 491 7.33 24.07 20.57
CA ARG A 491 7.97 25.35 20.91
C ARG A 491 8.86 25.22 22.14
N ASP A 492 8.45 24.40 23.10
CA ASP A 492 9.19 24.17 24.36
C ASP A 492 10.49 23.36 24.14
N THR A 493 10.67 22.77 22.94
CA THR A 493 11.89 22.02 22.57
C THR A 493 12.98 22.91 21.97
N TYR A 494 12.72 24.21 21.74
CA TYR A 494 13.64 25.18 21.20
C TYR A 494 14.21 26.07 22.32
N GLU A 495 15.48 26.46 22.22
CA GLU A 495 16.09 27.45 23.11
C GLU A 495 15.50 28.86 22.85
N ASP A 496 15.25 29.18 21.58
CA ASP A 496 14.59 30.41 21.15
C ASP A 496 13.28 30.07 20.40
N PRO A 497 12.11 30.42 20.95
CA PRO A 497 10.82 30.22 20.30
C PRO A 497 10.70 30.86 18.90
N ALA A 498 11.48 31.90 18.61
CA ALA A 498 11.49 32.54 17.30
C ALA A 498 12.07 31.63 16.20
N GLU A 499 12.94 30.70 16.57
CA GLU A 499 13.43 29.68 15.61
C GLU A 499 12.31 28.72 15.19
N TRP A 500 11.48 28.30 16.15
CA TRP A 500 10.32 27.49 15.83
C TRP A 500 9.38 28.23 14.86
N GLU A 501 9.03 29.50 15.16
CA GLU A 501 8.12 30.29 14.34
C GLU A 501 8.62 30.42 12.89
N LYS A 502 9.92 30.67 12.71
CA LYS A 502 10.54 30.74 11.38
C LYS A 502 10.42 29.43 10.61
N LYS A 503 10.73 28.28 11.26
CA LYS A 503 10.63 26.96 10.62
C LYS A 503 9.18 26.57 10.38
N ALA A 504 8.28 26.90 11.31
CA ALA A 504 6.86 26.65 11.20
C ALA A 504 6.24 27.43 10.03
N THR A 505 6.59 28.69 9.85
CA THR A 505 6.19 29.49 8.70
C THR A 505 6.67 28.86 7.39
N HIS A 506 7.93 28.45 7.32
CA HIS A 506 8.47 27.79 6.13
C HIS A 506 7.74 26.48 5.81
N LEU A 507 7.53 25.61 6.80
CA LEU A 507 6.80 24.36 6.58
C LEU A 507 5.33 24.62 6.20
N ALA A 508 4.70 25.64 6.78
CA ALA A 508 3.36 26.08 6.41
C ALA A 508 3.26 26.49 4.94
N GLU A 509 4.23 27.25 4.43
CA GLU A 509 4.32 27.60 3.00
C GLU A 509 4.38 26.35 2.11
N LEU A 510 5.16 25.33 2.52
CA LEU A 510 5.25 24.06 1.78
C LEU A 510 3.90 23.33 1.73
N PHE A 511 3.17 23.28 2.84
CA PHE A 511 1.82 22.70 2.88
C PHE A 511 0.84 23.47 1.99
N ILE A 512 0.82 24.80 2.09
CA ILE A 512 -0.06 25.68 1.31
C ILE A 512 0.21 25.49 -0.19
N ASN A 513 1.48 25.53 -0.59
CA ASN A 513 1.88 25.36 -2.00
C ASN A 513 1.52 23.95 -2.53
N ASN A 514 1.72 22.91 -1.73
CA ASN A 514 1.30 21.56 -2.12
C ASN A 514 -0.22 21.44 -2.27
N PHE A 515 -0.99 22.14 -1.43
CA PHE A 515 -2.45 22.01 -1.41
C PHE A 515 -3.14 22.67 -2.62
N VAL A 516 -2.48 23.57 -3.33
CA VAL A 516 -3.02 24.27 -4.53
C VAL A 516 -3.59 23.28 -5.55
N LYS A 517 -2.94 22.12 -5.74
CA LYS A 517 -3.38 21.08 -6.69
C LYS A 517 -4.77 20.49 -6.39
N TYR A 518 -5.30 20.67 -5.18
CA TYR A 518 -6.62 20.18 -4.79
C TYR A 518 -7.71 21.25 -4.88
N THR A 519 -7.36 22.51 -5.14
CA THR A 519 -8.32 23.64 -5.18
C THR A 519 -9.05 23.79 -6.51
N GLY A 520 -8.86 22.84 -7.44
CA GLY A 520 -9.56 22.84 -8.74
C GLY A 520 -11.07 22.56 -8.64
N ASN A 521 -11.55 22.04 -7.51
CA ASN A 521 -12.96 21.81 -7.22
C ASN A 521 -13.39 22.51 -5.92
N ASP A 522 -14.69 22.60 -5.67
CA ASP A 522 -15.25 23.33 -4.53
C ASP A 522 -14.91 22.66 -3.19
N SER A 523 -14.89 21.32 -3.15
CA SER A 523 -14.50 20.55 -1.97
C SER A 523 -13.06 20.88 -1.51
N GLY A 524 -12.12 20.95 -2.44
CA GLY A 524 -10.75 21.34 -2.13
C GLY A 524 -10.62 22.80 -1.70
N LYS A 525 -11.36 23.74 -2.34
CA LYS A 525 -11.34 25.18 -1.96
C LYS A 525 -11.81 25.40 -0.52
N GLU A 526 -12.85 24.71 -0.10
CA GLU A 526 -13.40 24.84 1.26
C GLU A 526 -12.41 24.40 2.34
N LEU A 527 -11.51 23.46 2.01
CA LEU A 527 -10.52 22.91 2.94
C LEU A 527 -9.30 23.82 3.16
N VAL A 528 -9.05 24.83 2.32
CA VAL A 528 -7.89 25.73 2.46
C VAL A 528 -7.78 26.32 3.86
N LYS A 529 -8.92 26.69 4.46
CA LYS A 529 -8.98 27.26 5.83
C LYS A 529 -8.66 26.26 6.95
N ALA A 530 -8.66 24.95 6.67
CA ALA A 530 -8.32 23.89 7.62
C ALA A 530 -6.81 23.59 7.66
N GLY A 531 -6.07 24.11 6.70
CA GLY A 531 -4.62 24.04 6.67
C GLY A 531 -3.94 25.15 7.45
N PRO A 532 -2.61 25.26 7.34
CA PRO A 532 -1.86 26.36 7.96
C PRO A 532 -2.34 27.74 7.50
N GLN A 533 -2.35 28.70 8.43
CA GLN A 533 -2.74 30.11 8.19
C GLN A 533 -1.55 31.03 8.51
N LEU A 534 -1.05 31.76 7.52
CA LEU A 534 0.07 32.72 7.63
C LEU A 534 -0.42 34.16 7.70
#